data_e4208aac4007c2f507cb7c3f66051f13
#
_entry.id   e4208aac4007c2f507cb7c3f66051f13
#
_cell.length_a   1.000
_cell.length_b   1.000
_cell.length_c   1.000
_cell.angle_alpha   90.00
_cell.angle_beta   90.00
_cell.angle_gamma   90.00
#
_symmetry.space_group_name_H-M   'P 1'
#
loop_
_entity.id
_entity.type
_entity.pdbx_description
1 polymer ?
#
loop_
_entity_poly.entity_id
_entity_poly.type
_entity_poly.pdbx_seq_one_letter_code
_entity_poly.pdbx_strand_id
1 'polypeptide(L)'
;NGKLLPWYVENSEKKFLKLNFLEKVVFYYLFSIKNSIKSYKKLNKIQKKKILLIQYDSFAENVKPEIRKITDFLNVKTTIHTKKILKINNLPRKIEENDREYKLDIIKKNINSDLFKDVIELKKRYEQLKLFS
;
A
#
# COMPACT_ATOMS: atom_id res chain seq x y z
N ASN A 1 -32.18 15.03 -2.01
CA ASN A 1 -31.35 14.31 -1.02
C ASN A 1 -29.99 14.04 -1.63
N GLY A 2 -29.06 15.01 -1.56
CA GLY A 2 -27.69 14.84 -2.01
C GLY A 2 -26.97 13.83 -1.13
N LYS A 3 -26.63 12.66 -1.68
CA LYS A 3 -25.75 11.70 -0.97
C LYS A 3 -24.36 12.34 -0.89
N LEU A 4 -23.87 12.54 0.33
CA LEU A 4 -22.47 12.90 0.56
C LEU A 4 -21.59 11.78 0.04
N LEU A 5 -20.87 12.05 -1.05
CA LEU A 5 -19.90 11.13 -1.62
C LEU A 5 -18.49 11.48 -1.16
N PRO A 6 -17.61 10.49 -0.96
CA PRO A 6 -16.23 10.75 -0.64
C PRO A 6 -15.53 11.57 -1.75
N TRP A 7 -14.65 12.50 -1.36
CA TRP A 7 -13.90 13.37 -2.29
C TRP A 7 -13.11 12.60 -3.37
N TYR A 8 -12.68 11.37 -3.06
CA TYR A 8 -11.90 10.55 -3.99
C TYR A 8 -12.71 9.91 -5.13
N VAL A 9 -14.01 10.12 -5.18
CA VAL A 9 -14.87 9.62 -6.27
C VAL A 9 -15.24 10.68 -7.29
N GLU A 10 -14.68 11.90 -7.18
CA GLU A 10 -14.88 12.97 -8.13
C GLU A 10 -14.69 12.48 -9.58
N ASN A 11 -15.63 12.78 -10.46
CA ASN A 11 -15.72 12.29 -11.84
C ASN A 11 -16.00 10.77 -12.00
N SER A 12 -16.30 10.06 -10.91
CA SER A 12 -16.60 8.63 -10.92
C SER A 12 -17.84 8.26 -10.11
N GLU A 13 -18.63 9.24 -9.72
CA GLU A 13 -19.75 9.11 -8.77
C GLU A 13 -20.75 8.05 -9.22
N LYS A 14 -21.17 8.09 -10.48
CA LYS A 14 -22.15 7.14 -11.06
C LYS A 14 -21.62 5.71 -11.02
N LYS A 15 -20.32 5.51 -11.28
CA LYS A 15 -19.65 4.19 -11.21
C LYS A 15 -19.56 3.74 -9.76
N PHE A 16 -19.09 4.60 -8.86
CA PHE A 16 -18.90 4.30 -7.44
C PHE A 16 -20.20 3.93 -6.73
N LEU A 17 -21.30 4.59 -7.05
CA LEU A 17 -22.61 4.31 -6.45
C LEU A 17 -23.13 2.90 -6.77
N LYS A 18 -22.74 2.33 -7.92
CA LYS A 18 -23.10 0.97 -8.34
C LYS A 18 -22.24 -0.12 -7.71
N LEU A 19 -21.12 0.24 -7.11
CA LEU A 19 -20.20 -0.72 -6.49
C LEU A 19 -20.77 -1.30 -5.20
N ASN A 20 -20.52 -2.58 -4.95
CA ASN A 20 -20.76 -3.19 -3.66
C ASN A 20 -19.74 -2.72 -2.61
N PHE A 21 -19.91 -3.14 -1.35
CA PHE A 21 -19.03 -2.68 -0.26
C PHE A 21 -17.55 -3.00 -0.52
N LEU A 22 -17.22 -4.23 -0.90
CA LEU A 22 -15.84 -4.66 -1.14
C LEU A 22 -15.23 -3.92 -2.35
N GLU A 23 -16.00 -3.75 -3.42
CA GLU A 23 -15.59 -2.98 -4.58
C GLU A 23 -15.28 -1.51 -4.23
N LYS A 24 -16.05 -0.90 -3.34
CA LYS A 24 -15.77 0.47 -2.84
C LYS A 24 -14.48 0.55 -2.07
N VAL A 25 -14.18 -0.45 -1.23
CA VAL A 25 -12.91 -0.55 -0.51
C VAL A 25 -11.74 -0.70 -1.49
N VAL A 26 -11.85 -1.63 -2.44
CA VAL A 26 -10.82 -1.83 -3.47
C VAL A 26 -10.63 -0.59 -4.32
N PHE A 27 -11.72 0.06 -4.75
CA PHE A 27 -11.66 1.32 -5.50
C PHE A 27 -10.89 2.41 -4.75
N TYR A 28 -11.17 2.58 -3.45
CA TYR A 28 -10.44 3.53 -2.61
C TYR A 28 -8.93 3.24 -2.56
N TYR A 29 -8.55 1.99 -2.33
CA TYR A 29 -7.13 1.61 -2.29
C TYR A 29 -6.42 1.84 -3.64
N LEU A 30 -7.04 1.42 -4.73
CA LEU A 30 -6.52 1.63 -6.08
C LEU A 30 -6.34 3.12 -6.38
N PHE A 31 -7.35 3.94 -6.05
CA PHE A 31 -7.30 5.39 -6.20
C PHE A 31 -6.16 6.00 -5.38
N SER A 32 -6.06 5.64 -4.09
CA SER A 32 -5.05 6.17 -3.17
C SER A 32 -3.62 5.83 -3.64
N ILE A 33 -3.38 4.59 -4.06
CA ILE A 33 -2.07 4.17 -4.56
C ILE A 33 -1.74 4.85 -5.90
N LYS A 34 -2.69 4.88 -6.85
CA LYS A 34 -2.49 5.57 -8.15
C LYS A 34 -2.15 7.05 -7.94
N ASN A 35 -2.84 7.73 -7.02
CA ASN A 35 -2.55 9.12 -6.70
C ASN A 35 -1.20 9.32 -6.00
N SER A 36 -0.84 8.44 -5.08
CA SER A 36 0.47 8.47 -4.43
C SER A 36 1.60 8.33 -5.45
N ILE A 37 1.48 7.39 -6.37
CA ILE A 37 2.45 7.22 -7.47
C ILE A 37 2.51 8.49 -8.34
N LYS A 38 1.36 9.04 -8.75
CA LYS A 38 1.29 10.25 -9.55
C LYS A 38 1.93 11.45 -8.85
N SER A 39 1.66 11.60 -7.56
CA SER A 39 2.25 12.66 -6.73
C SER A 39 3.76 12.49 -6.59
N TYR A 40 4.23 11.29 -6.31
CA TYR A 40 5.66 11.00 -6.22
C TYR A 40 6.42 11.30 -7.53
N LYS A 41 5.81 10.95 -8.69
CA LYS A 41 6.42 11.23 -10.00
C LYS A 41 6.61 12.72 -10.29
N LYS A 42 5.75 13.58 -9.73
CA LYS A 42 5.85 15.04 -9.88
C LYS A 42 6.96 15.66 -9.02
N LEU A 43 7.49 14.95 -8.05
CA LEU A 43 8.53 15.47 -7.17
C LEU A 43 9.86 15.61 -7.92
N ASN A 44 10.56 16.70 -7.65
CA ASN A 44 11.94 16.88 -8.11
C ASN A 44 12.94 16.01 -7.32
N LYS A 45 14.19 15.96 -7.77
CA LYS A 45 15.25 15.16 -7.13
C LYS A 45 15.47 15.51 -5.65
N ILE A 46 15.38 16.79 -5.28
CA ILE A 46 15.58 17.27 -3.90
C ILE A 46 14.45 16.76 -3.00
N GLN A 47 13.20 16.85 -3.49
CA GLN A 47 12.03 16.38 -2.75
C GLN A 47 12.04 14.85 -2.60
N LYS A 48 12.42 14.11 -3.66
CA LYS A 48 12.54 12.64 -3.60
C LYS A 48 13.57 12.17 -2.57
N LYS A 49 14.68 12.90 -2.38
CA LYS A 49 15.66 12.60 -1.34
C LYS A 49 15.10 12.71 0.10
N LYS A 50 14.00 13.42 0.29
CA LYS A 50 13.32 13.56 1.59
C LYS A 50 12.26 12.48 1.84
N ILE A 51 12.16 11.48 0.97
CA ILE A 51 11.17 10.39 1.06
C ILE A 51 11.93 9.07 1.09
N LEU A 52 11.73 8.30 2.15
CA LEU A 52 12.20 6.93 2.25
C LEU A 52 11.04 5.98 1.91
N LEU A 53 11.24 5.15 0.89
CA LEU A 53 10.28 4.11 0.51
C LEU A 53 10.65 2.80 1.21
N ILE A 54 9.73 2.28 2.00
CA ILE A 54 9.89 1.00 2.70
C ILE A 54 8.84 0.02 2.16
N GLN A 55 9.30 -1.13 1.69
CA GLN A 55 8.39 -2.19 1.30
C GLN A 55 7.93 -2.95 2.55
N TYR A 56 6.62 -3.08 2.72
CA TYR A 56 6.05 -3.70 3.92
C TYR A 56 6.56 -5.12 4.16
N ASP A 57 6.62 -5.94 3.10
CA ASP A 57 7.06 -7.32 3.21
C ASP A 57 8.51 -7.42 3.67
N SER A 58 9.39 -6.63 3.05
CA SER A 58 10.79 -6.53 3.46
C SER A 58 10.92 -6.07 4.91
N PHE A 59 10.11 -5.08 5.32
CA PHE A 59 10.09 -4.63 6.71
C PHE A 59 9.59 -5.70 7.68
N ALA A 60 8.55 -6.44 7.30
CA ALA A 60 7.98 -7.46 8.17
C ALA A 60 8.91 -8.68 8.36
N GLU A 61 9.60 -9.10 7.30
CA GLU A 61 10.46 -10.29 7.32
C GLU A 61 11.91 -9.97 7.75
N ASN A 62 12.43 -8.82 7.32
CA ASN A 62 13.81 -8.41 7.52
C ASN A 62 13.91 -7.10 8.31
N VAL A 63 13.28 -7.05 9.46
CA VAL A 63 13.10 -5.83 10.24
C VAL A 63 14.39 -5.08 10.60
N LYS A 64 15.48 -5.81 10.90
CA LYS A 64 16.74 -5.16 11.32
C LYS A 64 17.36 -4.27 10.24
N PRO A 65 17.60 -4.73 8.99
CA PRO A 65 18.12 -3.87 7.93
C PRO A 65 17.15 -2.74 7.56
N GLU A 66 15.85 -2.98 7.60
CA GLU A 66 14.87 -1.93 7.29
C GLU A 66 14.82 -0.84 8.38
N ILE A 67 14.91 -1.21 9.67
CA ILE A 67 15.06 -0.23 10.77
C ILE A 67 16.37 0.55 10.61
N ARG A 68 17.46 -0.09 10.20
CA ARG A 68 18.71 0.62 9.94
C ARG A 68 18.54 1.65 8.83
N LYS A 69 17.93 1.31 7.71
CA LYS A 69 17.59 2.29 6.64
C LYS A 69 16.81 3.48 7.18
N ILE A 70 15.81 3.23 8.04
CA ILE A 70 14.99 4.29 8.65
C ILE A 70 15.84 5.17 9.56
N THR A 71 16.64 4.57 10.43
CA THR A 71 17.48 5.34 11.38
C THR A 71 18.56 6.14 10.68
N ASP A 72 19.19 5.57 9.66
CA ASP A 72 20.20 6.28 8.84
C ASP A 72 19.55 7.44 8.09
N PHE A 73 18.36 7.23 7.50
CA PHE A 73 17.62 8.27 6.80
C PHE A 73 17.19 9.42 7.72
N LEU A 74 16.77 9.12 8.94
CA LEU A 74 16.34 10.10 9.93
C LEU A 74 17.51 10.68 10.76
N ASN A 75 18.72 10.14 10.58
CA ASN A 75 19.88 10.45 11.41
C ASN A 75 19.62 10.28 12.92
N VAL A 76 19.02 9.17 13.30
CA VAL A 76 18.69 8.83 14.70
C VAL A 76 19.21 7.43 15.06
N LYS A 77 19.20 7.10 16.36
CA LYS A 77 19.56 5.77 16.84
C LYS A 77 18.34 5.01 17.34
N THR A 78 18.38 3.69 17.23
CA THR A 78 17.39 2.83 17.88
C THR A 78 17.54 2.90 19.40
N THR A 79 16.43 2.73 20.10
CA THR A 79 16.36 2.68 21.55
C THR A 79 15.85 1.34 22.04
N ILE A 80 15.86 1.09 23.35
CA ILE A 80 15.24 -0.09 23.94
C ILE A 80 13.75 -0.16 23.64
N HIS A 81 13.07 0.99 23.50
CA HIS A 81 11.66 1.07 23.13
C HIS A 81 11.43 0.53 21.71
N THR A 82 12.34 0.78 20.77
CA THR A 82 12.24 0.19 19.42
C THR A 82 12.14 -1.33 19.50
N LYS A 83 13.03 -1.98 20.26
CA LYS A 83 13.01 -3.44 20.44
C LYS A 83 11.70 -3.92 21.07
N LYS A 84 11.20 -3.20 22.08
CA LYS A 84 9.94 -3.53 22.75
C LYS A 84 8.75 -3.46 21.80
N ILE A 85 8.66 -2.40 20.99
CA ILE A 85 7.59 -2.21 19.99
C ILE A 85 7.64 -3.29 18.92
N LEU A 86 8.81 -3.64 18.41
CA LEU A 86 8.95 -4.72 17.44
C LEU A 86 8.44 -6.05 18.01
N LYS A 87 8.78 -6.37 19.25
CA LYS A 87 8.31 -7.58 19.93
C LYS A 87 6.78 -7.59 20.11
N ILE A 88 6.19 -6.48 20.53
CA ILE A 88 4.72 -6.34 20.70
C ILE A 88 4.00 -6.58 19.36
N ASN A 89 4.60 -6.16 18.24
CA ASN A 89 4.03 -6.33 16.90
C ASN A 89 4.45 -7.63 16.21
N ASN A 90 5.04 -8.58 16.96
CA ASN A 90 5.52 -9.87 16.43
C ASN A 90 6.42 -9.71 15.20
N LEU A 91 7.39 -8.80 15.26
CA LEU A 91 8.37 -8.58 14.20
C LEU A 91 9.76 -9.07 14.62
N PRO A 92 10.53 -9.74 13.73
CA PRO A 92 10.16 -10.13 12.36
C PRO A 92 9.11 -11.25 12.32
N ARG A 93 8.34 -11.31 11.25
CA ARG A 93 7.38 -12.40 11.01
C ARG A 93 7.40 -12.81 9.55
N LYS A 94 7.23 -14.10 9.29
CA LYS A 94 7.07 -14.63 7.93
C LYS A 94 5.70 -14.21 7.37
N ILE A 95 5.71 -13.76 6.13
CA ILE A 95 4.48 -13.48 5.40
C ILE A 95 4.16 -14.70 4.55
N GLU A 96 3.08 -15.41 4.90
CA GLU A 96 2.71 -16.63 4.19
C GLU A 96 2.09 -16.31 2.84
N GLU A 97 2.62 -16.94 1.79
CA GLU A 97 2.14 -16.74 0.42
C GLU A 97 0.72 -17.27 0.24
N ASN A 98 0.40 -18.40 0.88
CA ASN A 98 -0.95 -18.98 0.87
C ASN A 98 -2.03 -18.00 1.39
N ASP A 99 -1.70 -17.17 2.38
CA ASP A 99 -2.63 -16.16 2.90
C ASP A 99 -2.91 -15.05 1.87
N ARG A 100 -1.91 -14.71 1.05
CA ARG A 100 -2.07 -13.74 -0.04
C ARG A 100 -2.93 -14.29 -1.18
N GLU A 101 -2.70 -15.52 -1.59
CA GLU A 101 -3.48 -16.17 -2.64
C GLU A 101 -4.94 -16.33 -2.21
N TYR A 102 -5.17 -16.76 -0.98
CA TYR A 102 -6.52 -16.84 -0.41
C TYR A 102 -7.24 -15.48 -0.43
N LYS A 103 -6.56 -14.42 -0.01
CA LYS A 103 -7.13 -13.04 -0.04
C LYS A 103 -7.41 -12.57 -1.46
N LEU A 104 -6.52 -12.87 -2.42
CA LEU A 104 -6.75 -12.55 -3.83
C LEU A 104 -7.94 -13.30 -4.40
N ASP A 105 -8.12 -14.55 -4.03
CA ASP A 105 -9.28 -15.36 -4.43
C ASP A 105 -10.60 -14.79 -3.90
N ILE A 106 -10.62 -14.34 -2.63
CA ILE A 106 -11.78 -13.64 -2.07
C ILE A 106 -12.09 -12.39 -2.89
N ILE A 107 -11.08 -11.56 -3.15
CA ILE A 107 -11.24 -10.33 -3.93
C ILE A 107 -11.77 -10.67 -5.33
N LYS A 108 -11.16 -11.63 -6.03
CA LYS A 108 -11.57 -12.06 -7.37
C LYS A 108 -13.03 -12.48 -7.45
N LYS A 109 -13.52 -13.21 -6.44
CA LYS A 109 -14.91 -13.74 -6.39
C LYS A 109 -15.94 -12.65 -6.09
N ASN A 110 -15.53 -11.52 -5.49
CA ASN A 110 -16.47 -10.55 -4.92
C ASN A 110 -16.41 -9.16 -5.57
N ILE A 111 -15.52 -8.94 -6.55
CA ILE A 111 -15.44 -7.68 -7.28
C ILE A 111 -15.58 -7.91 -8.79
N ASN A 112 -15.94 -6.84 -9.52
CA ASN A 112 -16.02 -6.92 -10.97
C ASN A 112 -14.62 -7.09 -11.62
N SER A 113 -14.63 -7.64 -12.84
CA SER A 113 -13.41 -8.00 -13.57
C SER A 113 -12.47 -6.83 -13.83
N ASP A 114 -12.98 -5.61 -14.02
CA ASP A 114 -12.14 -4.45 -14.34
C ASP A 114 -11.36 -3.99 -13.11
N LEU A 115 -12.02 -3.93 -11.94
CA LEU A 115 -11.33 -3.65 -10.68
C LEU A 115 -10.30 -4.74 -10.35
N PHE A 116 -10.63 -6.01 -10.64
CA PHE A 116 -9.69 -7.10 -10.41
C PHE A 116 -8.45 -7.00 -11.31
N LYS A 117 -8.60 -6.63 -12.59
CA LYS A 117 -7.46 -6.38 -13.48
C LYS A 117 -6.54 -5.28 -12.93
N ASP A 118 -7.12 -4.19 -12.45
CA ASP A 118 -6.37 -3.09 -11.81
C ASP A 118 -5.59 -3.58 -10.57
N VAL A 119 -6.19 -4.45 -9.74
CA VAL A 119 -5.51 -5.05 -8.57
C VAL A 119 -4.32 -5.90 -9.00
N ILE A 120 -4.48 -6.75 -10.01
CA ILE A 120 -3.40 -7.62 -10.51
C ILE A 120 -2.26 -6.80 -11.13
N GLU A 121 -2.58 -5.76 -11.90
CA GLU A 121 -1.55 -4.86 -12.44
C GLU A 121 -0.75 -4.19 -11.32
N LEU A 122 -1.44 -3.70 -10.30
CA LEU A 122 -0.80 -3.05 -9.17
C LEU A 122 0.07 -4.03 -8.36
N LYS A 123 -0.42 -5.27 -8.15
CA LYS A 123 0.35 -6.37 -7.53
C LYS A 123 1.66 -6.62 -8.27
N LYS A 124 1.60 -6.80 -9.60
CA LYS A 124 2.78 -7.02 -10.44
C LYS A 124 3.82 -5.89 -10.29
N ARG A 125 3.35 -4.65 -10.29
CA ARG A 125 4.23 -3.48 -10.11
C ARG A 125 4.86 -3.44 -8.72
N TYR A 126 4.12 -3.82 -7.69
CA TYR A 126 4.63 -3.92 -6.33
C TYR A 126 5.71 -4.98 -6.20
N GLU A 127 5.48 -6.19 -6.72
CA GLU A 127 6.43 -7.30 -6.69
C GLU A 127 7.72 -6.98 -7.45
N GLN A 128 7.63 -6.22 -8.54
CA GLN A 128 8.79 -5.78 -9.31
C GLN A 128 9.50 -4.55 -8.71
N LEU A 129 9.10 -4.08 -7.53
CA LEU A 129 9.60 -2.84 -6.91
C LEU A 129 9.46 -1.60 -7.82
N LYS A 130 8.53 -1.62 -8.76
CA LYS A 130 8.35 -0.58 -9.80
C LYS A 130 7.16 0.35 -9.53
N LEU A 131 6.63 0.38 -8.31
CA LEU A 131 5.48 1.25 -8.00
C LEU A 131 5.79 2.74 -8.21
N PHE A 132 7.00 3.14 -7.89
CA PHE A 132 7.45 4.53 -7.92
C PHE A 132 8.55 4.82 -8.94
N SER A 133 8.83 3.87 -9.82
CA SER A 133 9.74 4.05 -10.95
C SER A 133 9.08 4.79 -12.12
#